data_36c9f49739fed8851221d3d4a15a66cc
#
_entry.id   36c9f49739fed8851221d3d4a15a66cc
#
_cell.length_a   1.000
_cell.length_b   1.000
_cell.length_c   1.000
_cell.angle_alpha   90.00
_cell.angle_beta   90.00
_cell.angle_gamma   90.00
#
_symmetry.space_group_name_H-M   'P 1'
#
loop_
_entity.id
_entity.type
_entity.pdbx_description
1 polymer ?
#
loop_
_entity_poly.entity_id
_entity_poly.type
_entity_poly.pdbx_seq_one_letter_code
_entity_poly.pdbx_strand_id
1 'polypeptide(L)'
;MTNDEFIRIVNFVESKAGIHLAEKRSLVTGRLDNFLVRNEYSSYTDYMDQVEQDKSGKLTEELLNTLSTNHTYFMREKEHFDLFKNVVLPQIKEAKKREKDLRIWCGASSTGEEPYTLAMIIKDFFSLEGGAWDTKLLATDISTDVLRYAMKGE
;
A
#
# COMPACT_ATOMS: atom_id res chain seq x y z
N MET A 1 -9.22 -18.49 17.72
CA MET A 1 -7.94 -17.80 18.08
C MET A 1 -7.88 -17.56 19.57
N THR A 2 -6.89 -18.12 20.26
CA THR A 2 -6.59 -17.83 21.68
C THR A 2 -5.97 -16.43 21.83
N ASN A 3 -5.78 -15.99 23.07
CA ASN A 3 -5.13 -14.70 23.31
C ASN A 3 -3.63 -14.72 22.94
N ASP A 4 -2.96 -15.83 23.24
CA ASP A 4 -1.54 -16.00 22.96
C ASP A 4 -1.25 -16.08 21.46
N GLU A 5 -2.10 -16.78 20.69
CA GLU A 5 -2.02 -16.80 19.23
C GLU A 5 -2.22 -15.42 18.64
N PHE A 6 -3.18 -14.64 19.14
CA PHE A 6 -3.41 -13.28 18.69
C PHE A 6 -2.20 -12.38 18.94
N ILE A 7 -1.67 -12.39 20.17
CA ILE A 7 -0.48 -11.59 20.53
C ILE A 7 0.72 -12.00 19.67
N ARG A 8 0.93 -13.29 19.44
CA ARG A 8 2.01 -13.78 18.57
C ARG A 8 1.91 -13.20 17.15
N ILE A 9 0.71 -13.27 16.55
CA ILE A 9 0.47 -12.77 15.19
C ILE A 9 0.69 -11.26 15.11
N VAL A 10 0.10 -10.49 16.02
CA VAL A 10 0.21 -9.02 15.95
C VAL A 10 1.63 -8.54 16.17
N ASN A 11 2.37 -9.16 17.10
CA ASN A 11 3.78 -8.83 17.34
C ASN A 11 4.65 -9.18 16.13
N PHE A 12 4.40 -10.31 15.49
CA PHE A 12 5.11 -10.71 14.29
C PHE A 12 4.87 -9.70 13.16
N VAL A 13 3.61 -9.37 12.87
CA VAL A 13 3.23 -8.42 11.82
C VAL A 13 3.80 -7.02 12.09
N GLU A 14 3.72 -6.56 13.33
CA GLU A 14 4.31 -5.27 13.71
C GLU A 14 5.83 -5.26 13.52
N SER A 15 6.53 -6.32 13.92
CA SER A 15 7.98 -6.44 13.78
C SER A 15 8.45 -6.47 12.32
N LYS A 16 7.63 -7.03 11.41
CA LYS A 16 7.96 -7.17 9.98
C LYS A 16 7.55 -5.97 9.13
N ALA A 17 6.44 -5.34 9.49
CA ALA A 17 5.76 -4.38 8.62
C ALA A 17 5.39 -3.06 9.29
N GLY A 18 5.58 -2.92 10.61
CA GLY A 18 5.15 -1.74 11.36
C GLY A 18 3.62 -1.58 11.42
N ILE A 19 2.85 -2.61 11.13
CA ILE A 19 1.38 -2.55 11.14
C ILE A 19 0.85 -2.85 12.53
N HIS A 20 0.19 -1.88 13.15
CA HIS A 20 -0.40 -2.00 14.47
C HIS A 20 -1.79 -2.64 14.43
N LEU A 21 -1.91 -3.88 14.88
CA LEU A 21 -3.15 -4.66 14.88
C LEU A 21 -3.65 -5.03 16.30
N ALA A 22 -3.01 -4.55 17.36
CA ALA A 22 -3.30 -4.95 18.74
C ALA A 22 -4.78 -4.73 19.14
N GLU A 23 -5.43 -3.70 18.62
CA GLU A 23 -6.84 -3.40 18.90
C GLU A 23 -7.80 -3.94 17.84
N LYS A 24 -7.31 -4.65 16.83
CA LYS A 24 -8.09 -5.10 15.66
C LYS A 24 -8.34 -6.60 15.65
N ARG A 25 -8.61 -7.20 16.83
CA ARG A 25 -8.77 -8.66 16.98
C ARG A 25 -9.81 -9.24 16.02
N SER A 26 -10.98 -8.62 15.91
CA SER A 26 -12.06 -9.11 15.04
C SER A 26 -11.64 -9.13 13.56
N LEU A 27 -10.87 -8.14 13.11
CA LEU A 27 -10.34 -8.07 11.75
C LEU A 27 -9.33 -9.20 11.52
N VAL A 28 -8.37 -9.37 12.43
CA VAL A 28 -7.33 -10.41 12.34
C VAL A 28 -7.98 -11.80 12.32
N THR A 29 -8.89 -12.07 13.26
CA THR A 29 -9.60 -13.36 13.33
C THR A 29 -10.41 -13.60 12.06
N GLY A 30 -11.26 -12.67 11.65
CA GLY A 30 -12.15 -12.87 10.49
C GLY A 30 -11.40 -13.08 9.17
N ARG A 31 -10.23 -12.45 9.00
CA ARG A 31 -9.41 -12.65 7.80
C ARG A 31 -8.66 -13.98 7.83
N LEU A 32 -8.04 -14.31 8.96
CA LEU A 32 -7.25 -15.52 9.08
C LEU A 32 -8.10 -16.78 9.19
N ASP A 33 -9.30 -16.76 9.79
CA ASP A 33 -10.21 -17.91 9.79
C ASP A 33 -10.47 -18.39 8.36
N ASN A 34 -10.86 -17.47 7.48
CA ASN A 34 -11.12 -17.81 6.08
C ASN A 34 -9.85 -18.27 5.34
N PHE A 35 -8.71 -17.66 5.65
CA PHE A 35 -7.43 -18.02 5.05
C PHE A 35 -6.98 -19.42 5.44
N LEU A 36 -7.02 -19.75 6.74
CA LEU A 36 -6.62 -21.06 7.26
C LEU A 36 -7.48 -22.18 6.68
N VAL A 37 -8.80 -21.99 6.63
CA VAL A 37 -9.72 -22.98 6.04
C VAL A 37 -9.42 -23.22 4.56
N ARG A 38 -9.19 -22.15 3.77
CA ARG A 38 -8.91 -22.29 2.33
C ARG A 38 -7.58 -22.98 2.03
N ASN A 39 -6.60 -22.80 2.91
CA ASN A 39 -5.25 -23.34 2.73
C ASN A 39 -4.99 -24.58 3.59
N GLU A 40 -6.05 -25.17 4.18
CA GLU A 40 -6.02 -26.43 4.90
C GLU A 40 -5.07 -26.46 6.12
N TYR A 41 -4.82 -25.30 6.74
CA TYR A 41 -4.06 -25.23 7.99
C TYR A 41 -4.88 -25.74 9.16
N SER A 42 -4.27 -26.54 10.04
CA SER A 42 -4.94 -27.17 11.18
C SER A 42 -5.26 -26.21 12.32
N SER A 43 -4.45 -25.14 12.48
CA SER A 43 -4.60 -24.15 13.54
C SER A 43 -3.80 -22.88 13.24
N TYR A 44 -4.06 -21.79 13.99
CA TYR A 44 -3.24 -20.59 13.97
C TYR A 44 -1.79 -20.85 14.38
N THR A 45 -1.59 -21.72 15.37
CA THR A 45 -0.26 -22.10 15.84
C THR A 45 0.51 -22.81 14.74
N ASP A 46 -0.09 -23.81 14.08
CA ASP A 46 0.52 -24.54 12.97
C ASP A 46 0.92 -23.59 11.82
N TYR A 47 0.02 -22.68 11.44
CA TYR A 47 0.33 -21.67 10.42
C TYR A 47 1.49 -20.76 10.82
N MET A 48 1.46 -20.21 12.04
CA MET A 48 2.52 -19.31 12.50
C MET A 48 3.87 -20.01 12.67
N ASP A 49 3.89 -21.29 13.06
CA ASP A 49 5.13 -22.07 13.09
C ASP A 49 5.77 -22.18 11.71
N GLN A 50 4.94 -22.38 10.68
CA GLN A 50 5.42 -22.41 9.29
C GLN A 50 5.88 -21.04 8.80
N VAL A 51 5.12 -19.95 9.11
CA VAL A 51 5.49 -18.58 8.76
C VAL A 51 6.84 -18.19 9.34
N GLU A 52 7.09 -18.49 10.62
CA GLU A 52 8.35 -18.12 11.29
C GLU A 52 9.54 -18.95 10.80
N GLN A 53 9.31 -20.18 10.35
CA GLN A 53 10.34 -21.07 9.80
C GLN A 53 10.61 -20.81 8.31
N ASP A 54 9.72 -20.12 7.60
CA ASP A 54 9.86 -19.88 6.16
C ASP A 54 10.99 -18.89 5.85
N LYS A 55 12.13 -19.42 5.43
CA LYS A 55 13.28 -18.62 4.98
C LYS A 55 13.07 -17.94 3.62
N SER A 56 12.07 -18.36 2.86
CA SER A 56 11.77 -17.76 1.55
C SER A 56 11.04 -16.42 1.67
N GLY A 57 10.38 -16.17 2.81
CA GLY A 57 9.54 -15.00 3.06
C GLY A 57 8.15 -15.06 2.41
N LYS A 58 7.82 -16.11 1.67
CA LYS A 58 6.53 -16.25 0.98
C LYS A 58 5.35 -16.28 1.94
N LEU A 59 5.44 -17.07 3.01
CA LEU A 59 4.37 -17.14 4.01
C LEU A 59 4.22 -15.84 4.79
N THR A 60 5.32 -15.11 5.03
CA THR A 60 5.26 -13.76 5.59
C THR A 60 4.52 -12.81 4.64
N GLU A 61 4.83 -12.84 3.34
CA GLU A 61 4.14 -12.05 2.31
C GLU A 61 2.63 -12.36 2.28
N GLU A 62 2.24 -13.64 2.29
CA GLU A 62 0.84 -14.07 2.32
C GLU A 62 0.11 -13.59 3.58
N LEU A 63 0.75 -13.66 4.75
CA LEU A 63 0.21 -13.16 6.00
C LEU A 63 -0.03 -11.64 5.93
N LEU A 64 0.95 -10.87 5.44
CA LEU A 64 0.83 -9.43 5.29
C LEU A 64 -0.25 -9.04 4.27
N ASN A 65 -0.32 -9.72 3.13
CA ASN A 65 -1.38 -9.52 2.14
C ASN A 65 -2.77 -9.80 2.75
N THR A 66 -2.91 -10.87 3.52
CA THR A 66 -4.17 -11.24 4.17
C THR A 66 -4.62 -10.21 5.19
N LEU A 67 -3.69 -9.62 5.95
CA LEU A 67 -4.00 -8.70 7.04
C LEU A 67 -3.99 -7.22 6.63
N SER A 68 -3.48 -6.88 5.44
CA SER A 68 -3.49 -5.51 4.92
C SER A 68 -4.90 -5.05 4.55
N THR A 69 -5.20 -3.77 4.81
CA THR A 69 -6.47 -3.15 4.39
C THR A 69 -6.21 -2.26 3.19
N ASN A 70 -6.70 -2.68 2.04
CA ASN A 70 -6.36 -2.10 0.74
C ASN A 70 -7.51 -1.31 0.10
N HIS A 71 -8.46 -0.79 0.92
CA HIS A 71 -9.60 -0.04 0.39
C HIS A 71 -9.16 1.32 -0.14
N THR A 72 -9.34 1.54 -1.44
CA THR A 72 -9.00 2.78 -2.15
C THR A 72 -9.99 3.03 -3.29
N TYR A 73 -10.07 4.27 -3.77
CA TYR A 73 -10.84 4.67 -4.94
C TYR A 73 -10.30 5.98 -5.51
N PHE A 74 -10.57 6.23 -6.80
CA PHE A 74 -10.12 7.45 -7.46
C PHE A 74 -10.66 8.71 -6.77
N MET A 75 -9.80 9.73 -6.64
CA MET A 75 -10.12 11.02 -6.02
C MET A 75 -10.56 10.92 -4.54
N ARG A 76 -10.20 9.84 -3.84
CA ARG A 76 -10.43 9.73 -2.39
C ARG A 76 -9.76 10.90 -1.67
N GLU A 77 -10.49 11.54 -0.73
CA GLU A 77 -10.00 12.74 -0.02
C GLU A 77 -9.65 13.87 -0.99
N LYS A 78 -10.61 14.22 -1.84
CA LYS A 78 -10.49 15.19 -2.95
C LYS A 78 -9.76 16.49 -2.56
N GLU A 79 -9.93 16.96 -1.33
CA GLU A 79 -9.32 18.18 -0.80
C GLU A 79 -7.78 18.10 -0.85
N HIS A 80 -7.19 16.91 -0.65
CA HIS A 80 -5.73 16.71 -0.77
C HIS A 80 -5.27 16.89 -2.22
N PHE A 81 -6.03 16.40 -3.18
CA PHE A 81 -5.71 16.58 -4.60
C PHE A 81 -5.92 18.02 -5.06
N ASP A 82 -6.94 18.71 -4.54
CA ASP A 82 -7.14 20.12 -4.81
C ASP A 82 -5.98 20.98 -4.25
N LEU A 83 -5.51 20.69 -3.05
CA LEU A 83 -4.32 21.31 -2.46
C LEU A 83 -3.07 21.01 -3.30
N PHE A 84 -2.87 19.76 -3.70
CA PHE A 84 -1.75 19.33 -4.53
C PHE A 84 -1.73 20.09 -5.85
N LYS A 85 -2.86 20.13 -6.59
CA LYS A 85 -2.97 20.81 -7.88
C LYS A 85 -2.79 22.33 -7.78
N ASN A 86 -3.44 22.96 -6.79
CA ASN A 86 -3.58 24.41 -6.75
C ASN A 86 -2.47 25.11 -5.95
N VAL A 87 -1.77 24.41 -5.07
CA VAL A 87 -0.75 24.98 -4.19
C VAL A 87 0.60 24.31 -4.40
N VAL A 88 0.66 22.97 -4.25
CA VAL A 88 1.93 22.24 -4.22
C VAL A 88 2.60 22.24 -5.60
N LEU A 89 1.87 21.88 -6.66
CA LEU A 89 2.44 21.83 -8.02
C LEU A 89 2.95 23.20 -8.51
N PRO A 90 2.23 24.34 -8.33
CA PRO A 90 2.76 25.65 -8.67
C PRO A 90 4.06 26.00 -7.91
N GLN A 91 4.14 25.68 -6.62
CA GLN A 91 5.36 25.93 -5.82
C GLN A 91 6.54 25.09 -6.31
N ILE A 92 6.32 23.78 -6.56
CA ILE A 92 7.38 22.90 -7.08
C ILE A 92 7.81 23.36 -8.48
N LYS A 93 6.87 23.73 -9.33
CA LYS A 93 7.17 24.25 -10.67
C LYS A 93 8.10 25.45 -10.61
N GLU A 94 7.84 26.42 -9.75
CA GLU A 94 8.70 27.58 -9.61
C GLU A 94 10.07 27.21 -9.02
N ALA A 95 10.08 26.38 -7.98
CA ALA A 95 11.31 25.94 -7.32
C ALA A 95 12.22 25.10 -8.24
N LYS A 96 11.62 24.31 -9.13
CA LYS A 96 12.30 23.33 -10.01
C LYS A 96 12.32 23.72 -11.48
N LYS A 97 12.07 24.98 -11.81
CA LYS A 97 11.95 25.45 -13.20
C LYS A 97 13.20 25.24 -14.07
N ARG A 98 14.37 25.11 -13.46
CA ARG A 98 15.63 24.86 -14.16
C ARG A 98 15.84 23.36 -14.40
N GLU A 99 15.64 22.56 -13.37
CA GLU A 99 15.83 21.10 -13.39
C GLU A 99 14.72 20.40 -14.16
N LYS A 100 13.49 20.91 -14.09
CA LYS A 100 12.27 20.31 -14.66
C LYS A 100 12.08 18.84 -14.24
N ASP A 101 12.40 18.55 -12.99
CA ASP A 101 12.38 17.23 -12.39
C ASP A 101 11.40 17.22 -11.22
N LEU A 102 10.26 16.55 -11.40
CA LEU A 102 9.22 16.38 -10.42
C LEU A 102 9.29 14.96 -9.86
N ARG A 103 9.94 14.80 -8.69
CA ARG A 103 10.04 13.51 -8.01
C ARG A 103 8.94 13.38 -7.00
N ILE A 104 8.06 12.41 -7.22
CA ILE A 104 6.94 12.10 -6.33
C ILE A 104 7.04 10.65 -5.88
N TRP A 105 6.78 10.45 -4.62
CA TRP A 105 6.62 9.13 -4.03
C TRP A 105 5.24 9.01 -3.40
N CYS A 106 4.46 8.01 -3.86
CA CYS A 106 3.19 7.59 -3.29
C CYS A 106 3.44 6.31 -2.49
N GLY A 107 3.47 6.41 -1.18
CA GLY A 107 3.57 5.27 -0.26
C GLY A 107 2.19 4.69 0.03
N ALA A 108 2.11 3.36 0.22
CA ALA A 108 0.84 2.65 0.44
C ALA A 108 -0.17 2.86 -0.70
N SER A 109 0.31 2.65 -1.93
CA SER A 109 -0.43 2.97 -3.17
C SER A 109 -1.63 2.06 -3.47
N SER A 110 -1.79 0.98 -2.72
CA SER A 110 -2.86 0.00 -2.89
C SER A 110 -3.00 -0.47 -4.35
N THR A 111 -4.22 -0.56 -4.87
CA THR A 111 -4.53 -0.97 -6.26
C THR A 111 -4.27 0.11 -7.31
N GLY A 112 -3.71 1.26 -6.92
CA GLY A 112 -3.16 2.24 -7.84
C GLY A 112 -4.00 3.50 -8.03
N GLU A 113 -5.21 3.59 -7.47
CA GLU A 113 -6.13 4.72 -7.72
C GLU A 113 -5.53 6.08 -7.29
N GLU A 114 -4.78 6.11 -6.18
CA GLU A 114 -4.11 7.33 -5.74
C GLU A 114 -2.95 7.73 -6.67
N PRO A 115 -1.95 6.87 -6.96
CA PRO A 115 -0.89 7.25 -7.88
C PRO A 115 -1.37 7.55 -9.29
N TYR A 116 -2.41 6.86 -9.80
CA TYR A 116 -3.00 7.20 -11.09
C TYR A 116 -3.75 8.54 -11.03
N THR A 117 -4.44 8.87 -9.94
CA THR A 117 -5.05 10.20 -9.74
C THR A 117 -3.97 11.28 -9.76
N LEU A 118 -2.87 11.10 -9.04
CA LEU A 118 -1.73 12.03 -9.05
C LEU A 118 -1.14 12.19 -10.46
N ALA A 119 -0.93 11.08 -11.18
CA ALA A 119 -0.40 11.11 -12.53
C ALA A 119 -1.30 11.87 -13.51
N MET A 120 -2.62 11.70 -13.42
CA MET A 120 -3.59 12.46 -14.23
C MET A 120 -3.52 13.96 -13.94
N ILE A 121 -3.50 14.34 -12.65
CA ILE A 121 -3.39 15.74 -12.23
C ILE A 121 -2.08 16.39 -12.70
N ILE A 122 -0.97 15.68 -12.56
CA ILE A 122 0.35 16.15 -13.00
C ILE A 122 0.37 16.33 -14.51
N LYS A 123 -0.13 15.36 -15.26
CA LYS A 123 -0.20 15.42 -16.73
C LYS A 123 -1.05 16.60 -17.19
N ASP A 124 -2.21 16.81 -16.58
CA ASP A 124 -3.09 17.96 -16.87
C ASP A 124 -2.38 19.28 -16.55
N PHE A 125 -1.76 19.40 -15.38
CA PHE A 125 -1.07 20.61 -14.93
C PHE A 125 0.08 21.02 -15.85
N PHE A 126 0.87 20.07 -16.32
CA PHE A 126 2.03 20.34 -17.20
C PHE A 126 1.71 20.24 -18.70
N SER A 127 0.47 19.95 -19.10
CA SER A 127 0.08 19.76 -20.51
C SER A 127 0.36 20.96 -21.40
N LEU A 128 0.28 22.17 -20.85
CA LEU A 128 0.48 23.44 -21.56
C LEU A 128 1.89 24.02 -21.38
N GLU A 129 2.76 23.33 -20.65
CA GLU A 129 4.11 23.81 -20.37
C GLU A 129 5.06 23.54 -21.53
N GLY A 130 5.80 24.59 -21.94
CA GLY A 130 6.88 24.44 -22.91
C GLY A 130 8.07 23.65 -22.31
N GLY A 131 8.41 22.54 -22.96
CA GLY A 131 9.53 21.69 -22.60
C GLY A 131 9.15 20.53 -21.68
N ALA A 132 9.85 19.41 -21.84
CA ALA A 132 9.55 18.17 -21.13
C ALA A 132 9.95 18.27 -19.65
N TRP A 133 8.97 18.06 -18.75
CA TRP A 133 9.22 17.78 -17.35
C TRP A 133 9.39 16.28 -17.14
N ASP A 134 10.34 15.87 -16.32
CA ASP A 134 10.34 14.50 -15.79
C ASP A 134 9.29 14.41 -14.69
N THR A 135 8.18 13.76 -15.00
CA THR A 135 7.01 13.65 -14.11
C THR A 135 6.84 12.23 -13.58
N LYS A 136 7.94 11.47 -13.49
CA LYS A 136 7.89 10.10 -12.96
C LYS A 136 7.44 10.09 -11.53
N LEU A 137 6.53 9.15 -11.23
CA LEU A 137 6.01 8.90 -9.91
C LEU A 137 6.40 7.48 -9.48
N LEU A 138 6.97 7.35 -8.29
CA LEU A 138 7.21 6.06 -7.65
C LEU A 138 6.02 5.71 -6.78
N ALA A 139 5.40 4.56 -7.02
CA ALA A 139 4.34 4.01 -6.17
C ALA A 139 4.85 2.74 -5.47
N THR A 140 4.59 2.63 -4.19
CA THR A 140 4.99 1.47 -3.38
C THR A 140 3.86 1.03 -2.47
N ASP A 141 3.79 -0.27 -2.20
CA ASP A 141 2.88 -0.85 -1.21
C ASP A 141 3.55 -2.05 -0.55
N ILE A 142 3.09 -2.40 0.65
CA ILE A 142 3.56 -3.60 1.34
C ILE A 142 2.90 -4.86 0.79
N SER A 143 1.67 -4.74 0.27
CA SER A 143 0.93 -5.83 -0.36
C SER A 143 1.35 -5.98 -1.82
N THR A 144 2.02 -7.07 -2.11
CA THR A 144 2.44 -7.39 -3.48
C THR A 144 1.26 -7.70 -4.40
N ASP A 145 0.14 -8.19 -3.85
CA ASP A 145 -1.06 -8.49 -4.62
C ASP A 145 -1.68 -7.23 -5.20
N VAL A 146 -1.78 -6.15 -4.40
CA VAL A 146 -2.32 -4.88 -4.89
C VAL A 146 -1.38 -4.21 -5.89
N LEU A 147 -0.05 -4.35 -5.72
CA LEU A 147 0.91 -3.85 -6.71
C LEU A 147 0.77 -4.58 -8.05
N ARG A 148 0.58 -5.91 -8.04
CA ARG A 148 0.32 -6.67 -9.27
C ARG A 148 -0.96 -6.20 -9.97
N TYR A 149 -2.00 -5.86 -9.20
CA TYR A 149 -3.23 -5.30 -9.74
C TYR A 149 -2.99 -3.89 -10.31
N ALA A 150 -2.35 -3.00 -9.55
CA ALA A 150 -2.02 -1.66 -10.00
C ALA A 150 -1.21 -1.64 -11.30
N MET A 151 -0.25 -2.57 -11.45
CA MET A 151 0.59 -2.67 -12.66
C MET A 151 -0.19 -3.05 -13.92
N LYS A 152 -1.36 -3.67 -13.80
CA LYS A 152 -2.20 -4.00 -14.98
C LYS A 152 -2.87 -2.76 -15.58
N GLY A 153 -3.18 -1.76 -14.74
CA GLY A 153 -3.82 -0.52 -15.18
C GLY A 153 -5.28 -0.69 -15.65
N GLU A 154 -5.99 -1.69 -15.10
CA GLU A 154 -7.38 -2.04 -15.44
C GLU A 154 -8.37 -1.32 -14.54
#